data_a11bd7943aa87f2a741f2478b3b56741
#
_entry.id   a11bd7943aa87f2a741f2478b3b56741
#
_cell.length_a   1.000
_cell.length_b   1.000
_cell.length_c   1.000
_cell.angle_alpha   90.00
_cell.angle_beta   90.00
_cell.angle_gamma   90.00
#
_symmetry.space_group_name_H-M   'P 1'
#
loop_
_entity.id
_entity.type
_entity.pdbx_description
1 polymer ?
#
loop_
_entity_poly.entity_id
_entity_poly.type
_entity_poly.pdbx_seq_one_letter_code
_entity_poly.pdbx_strand_id
1 'polypeptide(L)'
;GVRPFGSALIIGGVNDLGTRLFETDPSGALIEYKATAIGAGRAIAMEVFEKNYNADMKLSEATELALDAIYEATEGKTTKESVEIAVIEEKDRKYRKLTGDEIEDLVEELLIRKSKEEGEEEE
;
A
#
# COMPACT_ATOMS: atom_id res chain seq x y z
N GLY A 1 -30.45 -3.21 -16.41
CA GLY A 1 -29.56 -4.06 -15.71
C GLY A 1 -29.13 -3.52 -14.36
N VAL A 2 -28.68 -4.39 -13.53
CA VAL A 2 -28.19 -4.03 -12.21
C VAL A 2 -26.76 -3.53 -12.35
N ARG A 3 -26.55 -2.29 -11.96
CA ARG A 3 -25.23 -1.73 -11.87
C ARG A 3 -24.59 -2.27 -10.57
N PRO A 4 -23.56 -3.13 -10.61
CA PRO A 4 -23.11 -3.83 -9.38
C PRO A 4 -22.73 -2.89 -8.25
N PHE A 5 -21.70 -2.09 -8.35
CA PHE A 5 -21.29 -1.28 -7.21
C PHE A 5 -20.95 0.17 -7.51
N GLY A 6 -20.61 0.50 -8.73
CA GLY A 6 -20.19 1.85 -9.09
C GLY A 6 -18.90 2.32 -8.44
N SER A 7 -18.23 1.47 -7.68
CA SER A 7 -16.99 1.79 -6.99
C SER A 7 -16.02 0.60 -7.05
N ALA A 8 -14.74 0.88 -6.89
CA ALA A 8 -13.70 -0.14 -6.81
C ALA A 8 -13.46 -0.53 -5.35
N LEU A 9 -13.13 -1.79 -5.12
CA LEU A 9 -12.78 -2.31 -3.79
C LEU A 9 -11.48 -3.08 -3.88
N ILE A 10 -10.68 -3.01 -2.83
CA ILE A 10 -9.51 -3.86 -2.65
C ILE A 10 -9.83 -4.86 -1.55
N ILE A 11 -9.62 -6.13 -1.81
CA ILE A 11 -9.86 -7.21 -0.86
C ILE A 11 -8.55 -7.96 -0.65
N GLY A 12 -8.03 -7.93 0.57
CA GLY A 12 -6.80 -8.62 0.91
C GLY A 12 -7.02 -9.64 2.01
N GLY A 13 -6.25 -10.71 2.00
CA GLY A 13 -6.35 -11.72 3.03
C GLY A 13 -5.25 -12.77 2.95
N VAL A 14 -5.28 -13.66 3.93
CA VAL A 14 -4.35 -14.80 4.00
C VAL A 14 -5.18 -16.07 4.22
N ASN A 15 -4.91 -17.08 3.43
CA ASN A 15 -5.55 -18.39 3.56
C ASN A 15 -4.49 -19.51 3.50
N ASP A 16 -4.92 -20.76 3.41
CA ASP A 16 -4.02 -21.92 3.38
C ASP A 16 -3.05 -21.90 2.19
N LEU A 17 -3.40 -21.16 1.14
CA LEU A 17 -2.56 -21.03 -0.06
C LEU A 17 -1.60 -19.83 -0.01
N GLY A 18 -1.64 -19.05 1.08
CA GLY A 18 -0.80 -17.88 1.27
C GLY A 18 -1.58 -16.58 1.18
N THR A 19 -0.89 -15.52 0.81
CA THR A 19 -1.49 -14.18 0.71
C THR A 19 -2.26 -14.03 -0.60
N ARG A 20 -3.41 -13.37 -0.53
CA ARG A 20 -4.26 -13.11 -1.70
C ARG A 20 -4.67 -11.64 -1.71
N LEU A 21 -4.65 -11.05 -2.89
CA LEU A 21 -5.06 -9.65 -3.08
C LEU A 21 -5.88 -9.53 -4.35
N PHE A 22 -7.09 -8.99 -4.21
CA PHE A 22 -8.00 -8.80 -5.33
C PHE A 22 -8.47 -7.36 -5.40
N GLU A 23 -8.76 -6.92 -6.60
CA GLU A 23 -9.38 -5.63 -6.86
C GLU A 23 -10.65 -5.85 -7.69
N THR A 24 -11.74 -5.20 -7.32
CA THR A 24 -12.92 -5.14 -8.18
C THR A 24 -12.90 -3.83 -8.93
N ASP A 25 -13.32 -3.83 -10.18
CA ASP A 25 -13.55 -2.59 -10.92
C ASP A 25 -15.02 -2.16 -10.80
N PRO A 26 -15.40 -0.96 -11.26
CA PRO A 26 -16.80 -0.51 -11.17
C PRO A 26 -17.81 -1.41 -11.89
N SER A 27 -17.35 -2.22 -12.84
CA SER A 27 -18.24 -3.18 -13.53
C SER A 27 -18.47 -4.45 -12.73
N GLY A 28 -17.70 -4.67 -11.67
CA GLY A 28 -17.78 -5.88 -10.84
C GLY A 28 -16.78 -6.97 -11.20
N ALA A 29 -15.90 -6.74 -12.17
CA ALA A 29 -14.87 -7.70 -12.51
C ALA A 29 -13.86 -7.84 -11.34
N LEU A 30 -13.46 -9.06 -11.04
CA LEU A 30 -12.53 -9.37 -9.95
C LEU A 30 -11.18 -9.80 -10.53
N ILE A 31 -10.12 -9.09 -10.20
CA ILE A 31 -8.78 -9.35 -10.72
C ILE A 31 -7.80 -9.52 -9.57
N GLU A 32 -6.95 -10.52 -9.64
CA GLU A 32 -5.92 -10.76 -8.62
C GLU A 32 -4.64 -10.00 -8.95
N TYR A 33 -4.04 -9.40 -7.92
CA TYR A 33 -2.80 -8.63 -8.03
C TYR A 33 -1.80 -9.06 -6.96
N LYS A 34 -0.53 -8.71 -7.17
CA LYS A 34 0.52 -8.81 -6.14
C LYS A 34 0.59 -7.52 -5.32
N ALA A 35 0.32 -6.39 -5.96
CA ALA A 35 0.20 -5.09 -5.31
C ALA A 35 -0.75 -4.25 -6.15
N THR A 36 -1.57 -3.45 -5.53
CA THR A 36 -2.51 -2.61 -6.26
C THR A 36 -2.89 -1.37 -5.45
N ALA A 37 -3.56 -0.43 -6.11
CA ALA A 37 -4.08 0.78 -5.50
C ALA A 37 -5.38 1.18 -6.19
N ILE A 38 -6.23 1.89 -5.49
CA ILE A 38 -7.44 2.49 -6.08
C ILE A 38 -7.48 3.97 -5.71
N GLY A 39 -8.18 4.73 -6.51
CA GLY A 39 -8.35 6.17 -6.30
C GLY A 39 -7.60 7.00 -7.33
N ALA A 40 -7.60 8.32 -7.13
CA ALA A 40 -7.03 9.28 -8.09
C ALA A 40 -5.53 9.08 -8.31
N GLY A 41 -4.80 8.65 -7.29
CA GLY A 41 -3.35 8.44 -7.37
C GLY A 41 -2.90 7.06 -7.83
N ARG A 42 -3.81 6.22 -8.31
CA ARG A 42 -3.51 4.84 -8.72
C ARG A 42 -2.31 4.72 -9.65
N ALA A 43 -2.26 5.55 -10.71
CA ALA A 43 -1.20 5.45 -11.71
C ALA A 43 0.19 5.66 -11.09
N ILE A 44 0.31 6.63 -10.20
CA ILE A 44 1.57 6.93 -9.51
C ILE A 44 1.94 5.80 -8.56
N ALA A 45 0.97 5.32 -7.77
CA ALA A 45 1.20 4.22 -6.83
C ALA A 45 1.64 2.95 -7.56
N MET A 46 1.00 2.63 -8.69
CA MET A 46 1.36 1.45 -9.47
C MET A 46 2.77 1.55 -10.06
N GLU A 47 3.23 2.74 -10.44
CA GLU A 47 4.62 2.95 -10.88
C GLU A 47 5.61 2.63 -9.76
N VAL A 48 5.31 3.05 -8.53
CA VAL A 48 6.14 2.75 -7.36
C VAL A 48 6.23 1.23 -7.16
N PHE A 49 5.11 0.53 -7.26
CA PHE A 49 5.08 -0.92 -7.11
C PHE A 49 5.88 -1.62 -8.22
N GLU A 50 5.74 -1.19 -9.46
CA GLU A 50 6.48 -1.80 -10.58
C GLU A 50 8.00 -1.70 -10.40
N LYS A 51 8.47 -0.59 -9.84
CA LYS A 51 9.90 -0.37 -9.63
C LYS A 51 10.47 -1.10 -8.42
N ASN A 52 9.68 -1.27 -7.37
CA ASN A 52 10.20 -1.66 -6.07
C ASN A 52 9.65 -2.96 -5.49
N TYR A 53 8.54 -3.48 -6.03
CA TYR A 53 7.97 -4.72 -5.52
C TYR A 53 8.84 -5.93 -5.87
N ASN A 54 9.00 -6.84 -4.92
CA ASN A 54 9.52 -8.17 -5.19
C ASN A 54 8.79 -9.19 -4.30
N ALA A 55 8.75 -10.43 -4.75
CA ALA A 55 7.96 -11.49 -4.10
C ALA A 55 8.53 -11.95 -2.76
N ASP A 56 9.79 -11.63 -2.49
CA ASP A 56 10.47 -12.07 -1.27
C ASP A 56 10.44 -11.02 -0.15
N MET A 57 9.66 -9.97 -0.32
CA MET A 57 9.56 -8.90 0.67
C MET A 57 9.00 -9.40 1.99
N LYS A 58 9.62 -8.94 3.09
CA LYS A 58 9.08 -9.13 4.43
C LYS A 58 7.91 -8.18 4.64
N LEU A 59 7.08 -8.47 5.64
CA LEU A 59 5.94 -7.61 5.98
C LEU A 59 6.36 -6.16 6.22
N SER A 60 7.47 -5.94 6.94
CA SER A 60 7.98 -4.59 7.18
C SER A 60 8.34 -3.86 5.89
N GLU A 61 8.99 -4.55 4.97
CA GLU A 61 9.36 -4.00 3.67
C GLU A 61 8.14 -3.69 2.81
N ALA A 62 7.13 -4.57 2.82
CA ALA A 62 5.89 -4.37 2.10
C ALA A 62 5.11 -3.17 2.66
N THR A 63 5.12 -3.02 3.98
CA THR A 63 4.47 -1.88 4.64
C THR A 63 5.13 -0.56 4.24
N GLU A 64 6.47 -0.53 4.21
CA GLU A 64 7.22 0.64 3.76
C GLU A 64 6.93 0.96 2.30
N LEU A 65 6.84 -0.07 1.45
CA LEU A 65 6.53 0.11 0.03
C LEU A 65 5.14 0.71 -0.16
N ALA A 66 4.15 0.21 0.57
CA ALA A 66 2.78 0.74 0.49
C ALA A 66 2.71 2.20 0.92
N LEU A 67 3.42 2.55 1.99
CA LEU A 67 3.47 3.92 2.48
C LEU A 67 4.20 4.84 1.50
N ASP A 68 5.28 4.35 0.89
CA ASP A 68 6.01 5.09 -0.15
C ASP A 68 5.11 5.39 -1.36
N ALA A 69 4.31 4.41 -1.77
CA ALA A 69 3.35 4.60 -2.86
C ALA A 69 2.33 5.69 -2.54
N ILE A 70 1.81 5.71 -1.31
CA ILE A 70 0.88 6.75 -0.86
C ILE A 70 1.56 8.11 -0.82
N TYR A 71 2.80 8.17 -0.35
CA TYR A 71 3.58 9.41 -0.32
C TYR A 71 3.71 10.01 -1.72
N GLU A 72 4.11 9.21 -2.69
CA GLU A 72 4.25 9.68 -4.08
C GLU A 72 2.89 10.07 -4.68
N ALA A 73 1.86 9.26 -4.42
CA ALA A 73 0.52 9.51 -4.96
C ALA A 73 -0.13 10.78 -4.38
N THR A 74 0.24 11.18 -3.17
CA THR A 74 -0.31 12.37 -2.51
C THR A 74 0.63 13.58 -2.59
N GLU A 75 1.66 13.50 -3.41
CA GLU A 75 2.65 14.58 -3.58
C GLU A 75 3.33 14.96 -2.26
N GLY A 76 3.61 13.97 -1.44
CA GLY A 76 4.30 14.17 -0.16
C GLY A 76 3.43 14.60 1.00
N LYS A 77 2.12 14.62 0.84
CA LYS A 77 1.18 15.04 1.89
C LYS A 77 0.79 13.89 2.83
N THR A 78 1.79 13.17 3.32
CA THR A 78 1.58 12.00 4.17
C THR A 78 1.94 12.34 5.61
N THR A 79 0.97 12.24 6.51
CA THR A 79 1.15 12.45 7.94
C THR A 79 0.54 11.28 8.70
N LYS A 80 0.88 11.14 9.96
CA LYS A 80 0.32 10.07 10.80
C LYS A 80 -1.21 10.17 10.94
N GLU A 81 -1.77 11.36 10.77
CA GLU A 81 -3.22 11.58 10.86
C GLU A 81 -3.93 11.29 9.54
N SER A 82 -3.21 11.30 8.42
CA SER A 82 -3.79 11.12 7.10
C SER A 82 -3.79 9.68 6.61
N VAL A 83 -3.12 8.77 7.33
CA VAL A 83 -2.98 7.37 6.92
C VAL A 83 -3.49 6.42 7.99
N GLU A 84 -4.08 5.33 7.54
CA GLU A 84 -4.42 4.19 8.39
C GLU A 84 -3.73 2.98 7.76
N ILE A 85 -3.19 2.10 8.59
CA ILE A 85 -2.47 0.92 8.13
C ILE A 85 -2.96 -0.31 8.88
N ALA A 86 -3.25 -1.37 8.14
CA ALA A 86 -3.57 -2.66 8.73
C ALA A 86 -2.70 -3.72 8.06
N VAL A 87 -2.33 -4.74 8.81
CA VAL A 87 -1.48 -5.83 8.34
C VAL A 87 -2.09 -7.17 8.71
N ILE A 88 -1.82 -8.16 7.87
CA ILE A 88 -2.12 -9.56 8.16
C ILE A 88 -0.83 -10.33 7.88
N GLU A 89 -0.20 -10.84 8.92
CA GLU A 89 1.02 -11.60 8.77
C GLU A 89 0.70 -13.01 8.30
N GLU A 90 1.39 -13.48 7.28
CA GLU A 90 1.17 -14.82 6.71
C GLU A 90 1.32 -15.92 7.75
N LYS A 91 2.26 -15.75 8.66
CA LYS A 91 2.60 -16.74 9.68
C LYS A 91 1.45 -17.03 10.66
N ASP A 92 0.82 -15.98 11.20
CA ASP A 92 -0.24 -16.14 12.20
C ASP A 92 -1.66 -15.88 11.67
N ARG A 93 -1.75 -15.32 10.46
CA ARG A 93 -3.03 -15.00 9.79
C ARG A 93 -3.94 -14.06 10.57
N LYS A 94 -3.36 -13.26 11.45
CA LYS A 94 -4.13 -12.33 12.29
C LYS A 94 -4.13 -10.93 11.70
N TYR A 95 -5.32 -10.38 11.56
CA TYR A 95 -5.50 -8.98 11.18
C TYR A 95 -5.09 -8.09 12.35
N ARG A 96 -4.29 -7.06 12.07
CA ARG A 96 -3.91 -6.09 13.08
C ARG A 96 -3.87 -4.68 12.46
N LYS A 97 -4.56 -3.76 13.10
CA LYS A 97 -4.49 -2.36 12.71
C LYS A 97 -3.33 -1.72 13.50
N LEU A 98 -2.46 -1.01 12.80
CA LEU A 98 -1.32 -0.35 13.46
C LEU A 98 -1.81 0.80 14.34
N THR A 99 -1.09 1.03 15.45
CA THR A 99 -1.36 2.15 16.36
C THR A 99 -0.87 3.46 15.76
N GLY A 100 -1.34 4.58 16.29
CA GLY A 100 -0.86 5.90 15.87
C GLY A 100 0.65 6.06 16.05
N ASP A 101 1.20 5.49 17.13
CA ASP A 101 2.64 5.56 17.41
C ASP A 101 3.44 4.75 16.40
N GLU A 102 2.97 3.57 16.01
CA GLU A 102 3.61 2.75 14.98
C GLU A 102 3.60 3.46 13.63
N ILE A 103 2.49 4.09 13.27
CA ILE A 103 2.36 4.85 12.03
C ILE A 103 3.28 6.08 12.06
N GLU A 104 3.35 6.77 13.18
CA GLU A 104 4.25 7.93 13.35
C GLU A 104 5.71 7.55 13.07
N ASP A 105 6.17 6.44 13.63
CA ASP A 105 7.54 5.95 13.41
C ASP A 105 7.79 5.64 11.92
N LEU A 106 6.83 5.02 11.26
CA LEU A 106 6.94 4.70 9.83
C LEU A 106 6.97 5.95 8.96
N VAL A 107 6.15 6.94 9.28
CA VAL A 107 6.12 8.22 8.55
C VAL A 107 7.44 8.97 8.75
N GLU A 108 7.97 9.01 9.97
CA GLU A 108 9.26 9.66 10.25
C GLU A 108 10.39 9.02 9.45
N GLU A 109 10.45 7.69 9.42
CA GLU A 109 11.46 6.97 8.64
C GLU A 109 11.32 7.24 7.16
N LEU A 110 10.09 7.31 6.65
CA LEU A 110 9.81 7.64 5.25
C LEU A 110 10.34 9.03 4.91
N LEU A 111 10.04 10.02 5.71
CA LEU A 111 10.46 11.40 5.47
C LEU A 111 11.99 11.54 5.50
N ILE A 112 12.66 10.80 6.38
CA ILE A 112 14.12 10.78 6.43
C ILE A 112 14.69 10.20 5.14
N ARG A 113 14.14 9.07 4.65
CA ARG A 113 14.58 8.46 3.39
C ARG A 113 14.39 9.41 2.20
N LYS A 114 13.24 10.06 2.12
CA LYS A 114 12.94 11.00 1.03
C LYS A 114 13.85 12.22 1.06
N SER A 115 14.15 12.73 2.23
CA SER A 115 15.08 13.83 2.40
C SER A 115 16.49 13.48 1.90
N LYS A 116 16.95 12.26 2.16
CA LYS A 116 18.25 11.76 1.69
C LYS A 116 18.27 11.61 0.16
N GLU A 117 17.20 11.08 -0.41
CA GLU A 117 17.08 10.92 -1.87
C GLU A 117 17.15 12.29 -2.58
N GLU A 118 16.44 13.29 -2.06
CA GLU A 118 16.47 14.64 -2.59
C GLU A 118 17.88 15.26 -2.48
N GLY A 119 18.55 15.03 -1.37
CA GLY A 119 19.91 15.50 -1.17
C GLY A 119 20.90 14.89 -2.16
N GLU A 120 20.74 13.62 -2.48
CA GLU A 120 21.58 12.91 -3.46
C GLU A 120 21.33 13.42 -4.88
N GLU A 121 20.10 13.74 -5.23
CA GLU A 121 19.75 14.27 -6.54
C GLU A 121 20.29 15.70 -6.77
N GLU A 122 20.45 16.48 -5.72
CA GLU A 122 21.00 17.85 -5.80
C GLU A 122 22.51 17.87 -5.98
N GLU A 123 23.20 16.81 -5.69
CA GLU A 123 24.64 16.66 -5.91
C GLU A 123 24.94 16.21 -7.34
#